data_7dc18e466d775d1fea48840ec07a37e5
#
_entry.id   7dc18e466d775d1fea48840ec07a37e5
#
_cell.length_a   1.000
_cell.length_b   1.000
_cell.length_c   1.000
_cell.angle_alpha   90.00
_cell.angle_beta   90.00
_cell.angle_gamma   90.00
#
_symmetry.space_group_name_H-M   'P 1'
#
loop_
_entity.id
_entity.type
_entity.pdbx_description
1 polymer ?
#
loop_
_entity_poly.entity_id
_entity_poly.type
_entity_poly.pdbx_seq_one_letter_code
_entity_poly.pdbx_strand_id
1 'polypeptide(L)'
;MGRIDRLFRDAMRHRAHALVVMLLMGSGSSWGQHGAAATEAESGEVGPLLQRGDIHRDDDLGLLSPMDGALLGAEHLTRFLKAWDALLFETAAPPPQNGPLQVIHFGGSHVQAGRIGWSFRQRLAEDRPGIVTGCGIQPPHRLVHSNGPPERGWSSPGAWEGHSCAHRRHRAEWGITGVEARTEQGAPVAGWSGSPAGEHCISGIRILSAPDTASGWTPILPASWMPDLKSQETAGITQWWGPVHHPAPDTLTLLPSDSGPRALQGVEWVPEEVGFVFHDLGANGANSTSWMRNPHFSSQLREVAPQLVILAWGINDAHMTEQRFDAGRFTQHYEAMIDTIRAAQPGADILLVTNNDSHYRHRHNPNAEAVRQAMFGLVSERGVACWDLYGHLGGKGAIDALHATGFAAQDRLHFRKDGYILIGELLYELLVRAALDQRLESP
;
A
#
# COMPACT_ATOMS: atom_id res chain seq x y z
N MET A 1 -13.34 -11.21 -18.91
CA MET A 1 -14.41 -10.49 -19.65
C MET A 1 -15.71 -10.27 -18.85
N GLY A 2 -15.94 -10.89 -17.67
CA GLY A 2 -17.22 -10.82 -17.00
C GLY A 2 -17.47 -9.63 -16.07
N ARG A 3 -16.46 -9.08 -15.42
CA ARG A 3 -16.66 -8.13 -14.29
C ARG A 3 -16.29 -6.69 -14.64
N ILE A 4 -15.25 -6.45 -15.40
CA ILE A 4 -14.95 -5.12 -15.96
C ILE A 4 -16.07 -4.69 -16.88
N ASP A 5 -16.64 -5.61 -17.70
CA ASP A 5 -17.84 -5.37 -18.49
C ASP A 5 -19.09 -5.06 -17.63
N ARG A 6 -19.10 -5.56 -16.38
CA ARG A 6 -20.19 -5.28 -15.45
C ARG A 6 -20.03 -3.89 -14.83
N LEU A 7 -18.81 -3.55 -14.37
CA LEU A 7 -18.47 -2.21 -13.87
C LEU A 7 -18.72 -1.14 -14.95
N PHE A 8 -18.39 -1.44 -16.21
CA PHE A 8 -18.69 -0.55 -17.33
C PHE A 8 -20.20 -0.36 -17.51
N ARG A 9 -20.99 -1.44 -17.46
CA ARG A 9 -22.44 -1.35 -17.54
C ARG A 9 -23.07 -0.66 -16.34
N ASP A 10 -22.50 -0.81 -15.15
CA ASP A 10 -22.98 -0.20 -13.91
C ASP A 10 -22.64 1.29 -13.87
N ALA A 11 -21.44 1.69 -14.29
CA ALA A 11 -21.07 3.10 -14.50
C ALA A 11 -22.02 3.79 -15.52
N MET A 12 -22.37 3.11 -16.59
CA MET A 12 -23.34 3.61 -17.59
C MET A 12 -24.78 3.69 -17.04
N ARG A 13 -25.18 2.77 -16.15
CA ARG A 13 -26.50 2.78 -15.52
C ARG A 13 -26.64 3.87 -14.46
N HIS A 14 -25.59 4.15 -13.67
CA HIS A 14 -25.64 5.19 -12.65
C HIS A 14 -25.73 6.60 -13.23
N ARG A 15 -25.13 6.87 -14.39
CA ARG A 15 -25.40 8.14 -15.12
C ARG A 15 -26.86 8.29 -15.56
N ALA A 16 -27.57 7.19 -15.80
CA ALA A 16 -28.99 7.20 -16.13
C ALA A 16 -29.91 7.30 -14.89
N HIS A 17 -29.47 6.89 -13.72
CA HIS A 17 -30.26 6.88 -12.48
C HIS A 17 -30.11 8.14 -11.62
N ALA A 18 -29.01 8.89 -11.73
CA ALA A 18 -28.84 10.17 -11.04
C ALA A 18 -29.91 11.22 -11.41
N LEU A 19 -30.65 10.98 -12.48
CA LEU A 19 -31.79 11.82 -12.90
C LEU A 19 -33.12 11.41 -12.25
N VAL A 20 -33.20 10.27 -11.54
CA VAL A 20 -34.48 9.70 -11.06
C VAL A 20 -34.60 9.61 -9.53
N VAL A 21 -33.50 9.66 -8.77
CA VAL A 21 -33.52 9.43 -7.30
C VAL A 21 -33.71 10.69 -6.46
N MET A 22 -34.00 11.84 -7.06
CA MET A 22 -34.38 13.05 -6.29
C MET A 22 -35.82 13.05 -5.74
N LEU A 23 -36.52 11.94 -5.81
CA LEU A 23 -37.97 11.90 -5.52
C LEU A 23 -38.42 10.71 -4.64
N LEU A 24 -37.77 10.29 -3.59
CA LEU A 24 -38.41 9.42 -2.57
C LEU A 24 -37.48 9.18 -1.38
N MET A 25 -37.59 9.98 -0.34
CA MET A 25 -37.16 9.64 1.02
C MET A 25 -38.26 10.01 2.01
N GLY A 26 -38.82 9.01 2.65
CA GLY A 26 -39.73 9.16 3.80
C GLY A 26 -39.84 7.90 4.63
N SER A 27 -39.38 8.02 5.86
CA SER A 27 -39.83 7.38 7.12
C SER A 27 -39.80 5.87 7.36
N GLY A 28 -39.27 5.49 8.54
CA GLY A 28 -39.82 4.39 9.35
C GLY A 28 -38.84 3.62 10.23
N SER A 29 -38.90 3.89 11.52
CA SER A 29 -38.20 3.24 12.64
C SER A 29 -38.77 1.87 13.04
N SER A 30 -37.98 0.94 13.61
CA SER A 30 -38.29 0.26 14.88
C SER A 30 -37.23 -0.76 15.35
N TRP A 31 -37.10 -0.87 16.65
CA TRP A 31 -36.15 -1.59 17.49
C TRP A 31 -36.49 -3.07 17.73
N GLY A 32 -35.51 -3.87 18.06
CA GLY A 32 -35.65 -5.18 18.72
C GLY A 32 -34.34 -5.73 19.29
N GLN A 33 -34.32 -5.89 20.64
CA GLN A 33 -33.20 -6.38 21.46
C GLN A 33 -33.15 -7.91 21.58
N HIS A 34 -31.97 -8.44 21.91
CA HIS A 34 -31.56 -9.54 22.82
C HIS A 34 -30.34 -10.26 22.22
N GLY A 35 -29.29 -10.67 22.89
CA GLY A 35 -28.94 -10.84 24.28
C GLY A 35 -27.65 -11.69 24.32
N ALA A 36 -26.85 -11.53 25.35
CA ALA A 36 -25.48 -11.97 25.54
C ALA A 36 -25.27 -13.51 25.60
N ALA A 37 -24.03 -13.96 25.27
CA ALA A 37 -23.23 -14.86 26.11
C ALA A 37 -21.78 -14.96 25.62
N ALA A 38 -20.84 -14.91 26.59
CA ALA A 38 -19.41 -15.15 26.44
C ALA A 38 -19.13 -16.67 26.43
N THR A 39 -18.05 -17.10 25.79
CA THR A 39 -16.93 -17.86 26.37
C THR A 39 -16.05 -18.52 25.33
N GLU A 40 -14.78 -18.56 25.67
CA GLU A 40 -13.72 -19.53 25.42
C GLU A 40 -12.88 -19.45 24.14
N ALA A 41 -11.59 -19.36 24.41
CA ALA A 41 -10.47 -19.50 23.50
C ALA A 41 -10.32 -20.95 23.06
N GLU A 42 -10.22 -21.20 21.77
CA GLU A 42 -9.65 -22.43 21.26
C GLU A 42 -8.61 -22.18 20.16
N SER A 43 -7.57 -22.96 20.29
CA SER A 43 -6.39 -23.05 19.44
C SER A 43 -6.71 -23.63 18.07
N GLY A 44 -6.20 -22.99 17.05
CA GLY A 44 -5.66 -23.54 15.81
C GLY A 44 -6.44 -24.60 15.06
N GLU A 45 -7.36 -24.19 14.20
CA GLU A 45 -7.59 -24.84 12.90
C GLU A 45 -7.70 -23.77 11.83
N VAL A 46 -6.93 -23.97 10.75
CA VAL A 46 -7.05 -23.17 9.53
C VAL A 46 -8.40 -23.56 8.92
N GLY A 47 -9.43 -22.77 9.24
CA GLY A 47 -10.73 -22.91 8.62
C GLY A 47 -10.66 -22.73 7.11
N PRO A 48 -11.59 -23.29 6.35
CA PRO A 48 -11.60 -23.21 4.90
C PRO A 48 -11.56 -21.74 4.47
N LEU A 49 -10.67 -21.45 3.53
CA LEU A 49 -10.63 -20.18 2.80
C LEU A 49 -12.05 -19.86 2.35
N LEU A 50 -12.65 -18.80 2.89
CA LEU A 50 -13.90 -18.26 2.37
C LEU A 50 -13.74 -18.08 0.87
N GLN A 51 -14.53 -18.78 0.10
CA GLN A 51 -14.55 -18.65 -1.34
C GLN A 51 -14.98 -17.22 -1.65
N ARG A 52 -14.15 -16.49 -2.38
CA ARG A 52 -14.26 -15.07 -2.70
C ARG A 52 -15.56 -14.63 -3.39
N GLY A 53 -16.50 -15.54 -3.64
CA GLY A 53 -17.81 -15.27 -4.21
C GLY A 53 -18.85 -14.70 -3.24
N ASP A 54 -18.59 -14.76 -1.93
CA ASP A 54 -19.64 -14.57 -0.92
C ASP A 54 -19.66 -13.17 -0.28
N ILE A 55 -18.75 -12.28 -0.61
CA ILE A 55 -18.86 -10.88 -0.21
C ILE A 55 -19.65 -10.14 -1.29
N HIS A 56 -20.95 -10.19 -1.22
CA HIS A 56 -21.86 -9.28 -1.93
C HIS A 56 -21.68 -7.87 -1.35
N ARG A 57 -20.98 -6.99 -2.08
CA ARG A 57 -20.32 -5.80 -1.56
C ARG A 57 -21.24 -4.64 -1.24
N ASP A 58 -22.32 -4.48 -1.90
CA ASP A 58 -23.11 -3.24 -1.85
C ASP A 58 -24.35 -3.33 -0.98
N ASP A 59 -24.91 -4.53 -0.77
CA ASP A 59 -26.20 -4.69 -0.11
C ASP A 59 -26.13 -5.19 1.35
N ASP A 60 -25.08 -5.92 1.74
CA ASP A 60 -25.04 -6.61 3.04
C ASP A 60 -24.47 -5.79 4.20
N LEU A 61 -23.65 -4.76 3.95
CA LEU A 61 -23.04 -3.99 5.03
C LEU A 61 -23.76 -2.68 5.34
N GLY A 62 -24.46 -2.07 4.38
CA GLY A 62 -25.16 -0.78 4.58
C GLY A 62 -24.27 0.36 5.12
N LEU A 63 -22.96 0.13 5.18
CA LEU A 63 -21.97 0.99 5.80
C LEU A 63 -21.21 1.86 4.82
N LEU A 64 -21.07 1.38 3.57
CA LEU A 64 -20.28 2.07 2.57
C LEU A 64 -21.10 3.17 1.91
N SER A 65 -20.53 4.36 1.88
CA SER A 65 -21.07 5.45 1.05
C SER A 65 -20.84 5.16 -0.42
N PRO A 66 -21.67 5.71 -1.33
CA PRO A 66 -21.44 5.60 -2.75
C PRO A 66 -20.01 6.01 -3.14
N MET A 67 -19.43 5.33 -4.12
CA MET A 67 -18.10 5.69 -4.65
C MET A 67 -18.10 7.08 -5.29
N ASP A 68 -19.26 7.55 -5.74
CA ASP A 68 -19.43 8.87 -6.35
C ASP A 68 -19.06 9.96 -5.35
N GLY A 69 -18.01 10.74 -5.69
CA GLY A 69 -17.46 11.77 -4.82
C GLY A 69 -16.42 11.29 -3.80
N ALA A 70 -16.08 10.00 -3.75
CA ALA A 70 -15.01 9.49 -2.88
C ALA A 70 -13.59 9.90 -3.35
N LEU A 71 -13.42 10.19 -4.64
CA LEU A 71 -12.16 10.69 -5.21
C LEU A 71 -12.31 12.17 -5.60
N LEU A 72 -11.54 13.03 -4.94
CA LEU A 72 -11.44 14.44 -5.25
C LEU A 72 -10.18 14.68 -6.10
N GLY A 73 -10.27 15.56 -7.12
CA GLY A 73 -9.12 15.94 -7.93
C GLY A 73 -8.61 14.82 -8.83
N ALA A 74 -9.50 13.96 -9.36
CA ALA A 74 -9.14 12.88 -10.28
C ALA A 74 -8.36 13.38 -11.50
N GLU A 75 -8.62 14.62 -11.94
CA GLU A 75 -7.90 15.31 -13.02
C GLU A 75 -6.40 15.49 -12.74
N HIS A 76 -5.96 15.34 -11.51
CA HIS A 76 -4.54 15.40 -11.14
C HIS A 76 -3.82 14.03 -11.22
N LEU A 77 -4.54 12.96 -11.60
CA LEU A 77 -3.99 11.61 -11.81
C LEU A 77 -3.83 11.26 -13.29
N THR A 78 -3.81 12.24 -14.18
CA THR A 78 -3.91 12.05 -15.64
C THR A 78 -2.86 11.12 -16.21
N ARG A 79 -1.61 11.20 -15.74
CA ARG A 79 -0.51 10.35 -16.25
C ARG A 79 -0.68 8.92 -15.82
N PHE A 80 -0.96 8.72 -14.53
CA PHE A 80 -1.21 7.40 -13.96
C PHE A 80 -2.46 6.77 -14.58
N LEU A 81 -3.58 7.49 -14.62
CA LEU A 81 -4.84 6.97 -15.14
C LEU A 81 -4.73 6.59 -16.62
N LYS A 82 -3.96 7.32 -17.42
CA LYS A 82 -3.69 6.95 -18.82
C LYS A 82 -2.95 5.61 -18.92
N ALA A 83 -1.90 5.41 -18.11
CA ALA A 83 -1.15 4.16 -18.10
C ALA A 83 -1.96 3.01 -17.50
N TRP A 84 -2.78 3.32 -16.49
CA TRP A 84 -3.69 2.39 -15.84
C TRP A 84 -4.82 1.94 -16.78
N ASP A 85 -5.41 2.86 -17.54
CA ASP A 85 -6.42 2.58 -18.59
C ASP A 85 -5.85 1.64 -19.65
N ALA A 86 -4.65 1.92 -20.15
CA ALA A 86 -3.98 1.06 -21.11
C ALA A 86 -3.77 -0.36 -20.54
N LEU A 87 -3.30 -0.48 -19.29
CA LEU A 87 -3.12 -1.77 -18.61
C LEU A 87 -4.44 -2.52 -18.44
N LEU A 88 -5.53 -1.81 -18.13
CA LEU A 88 -6.85 -2.43 -17.88
C LEU A 88 -7.58 -2.85 -19.17
N PHE A 89 -7.49 -2.09 -20.25
CA PHE A 89 -8.42 -2.21 -21.37
C PHE A 89 -7.79 -2.52 -22.72
N GLU A 90 -6.48 -2.29 -22.89
CA GLU A 90 -5.81 -2.63 -24.15
C GLU A 90 -5.41 -4.11 -24.17
N THR A 91 -5.92 -4.86 -25.15
CA THR A 91 -5.69 -6.30 -25.27
C THR A 91 -4.31 -6.64 -25.86
N ALA A 92 -3.63 -5.68 -26.45
CA ALA A 92 -2.33 -5.81 -27.11
C ALA A 92 -1.36 -4.70 -26.68
N ALA A 93 -1.54 -4.11 -25.50
CA ALA A 93 -0.56 -3.16 -25.02
C ALA A 93 0.79 -3.89 -24.90
N PRO A 94 1.80 -3.48 -25.67
CA PRO A 94 3.15 -3.94 -25.39
C PRO A 94 3.44 -3.59 -23.93
N PRO A 95 4.24 -4.40 -23.20
CA PRO A 95 4.68 -4.03 -21.87
C PRO A 95 5.18 -2.58 -21.96
N PRO A 96 4.85 -1.73 -20.96
CA PRO A 96 5.22 -0.32 -21.00
C PRO A 96 6.70 -0.23 -21.40
N GLN A 97 7.03 0.52 -22.45
CA GLN A 97 8.40 0.61 -23.00
C GLN A 97 9.44 1.00 -21.94
N ASN A 98 8.99 1.44 -20.75
CA ASN A 98 9.78 1.93 -19.63
C ASN A 98 9.66 1.04 -18.37
N GLY A 99 9.30 -0.24 -18.47
CA GLY A 99 9.10 -1.12 -17.33
C GLY A 99 7.66 -1.16 -16.79
N PRO A 100 7.42 -1.80 -15.64
CA PRO A 100 6.07 -1.97 -15.09
C PRO A 100 5.45 -0.65 -14.64
N LEU A 101 4.13 -0.59 -14.63
CA LEU A 101 3.40 0.46 -13.92
C LEU A 101 3.61 0.27 -12.42
N GLN A 102 4.26 1.22 -11.76
CA GLN A 102 4.65 1.13 -10.35
C GLN A 102 3.84 2.09 -9.48
N VAL A 103 3.31 1.56 -8.39
CA VAL A 103 2.62 2.32 -7.33
C VAL A 103 3.40 2.18 -6.04
N ILE A 104 3.70 3.28 -5.37
CA ILE A 104 4.23 3.28 -4.00
C ILE A 104 3.16 3.80 -3.05
N HIS A 105 2.88 3.04 -2.00
CA HIS A 105 1.95 3.39 -0.93
C HIS A 105 2.71 3.60 0.37
N PHE A 106 2.87 4.86 0.76
CA PHE A 106 3.48 5.24 2.03
C PHE A 106 2.44 5.38 3.13
N GLY A 107 2.75 4.89 4.33
CA GLY A 107 1.83 5.02 5.45
C GLY A 107 2.37 4.52 6.79
N GLY A 108 1.48 4.42 7.77
CA GLY A 108 1.76 3.86 9.09
C GLY A 108 1.54 2.36 9.16
N SER A 109 1.00 1.89 10.30
CA SER A 109 0.71 0.49 10.58
C SER A 109 -0.29 -0.14 9.60
N HIS A 110 -1.22 0.63 9.07
CA HIS A 110 -2.19 0.13 8.08
C HIS A 110 -1.52 -0.32 6.79
N VAL A 111 -0.55 0.45 6.31
CA VAL A 111 0.23 0.11 5.11
C VAL A 111 1.25 -0.98 5.41
N GLN A 112 1.90 -0.93 6.59
CA GLN A 112 2.86 -1.96 7.02
C GLN A 112 2.24 -3.37 7.07
N ALA A 113 0.93 -3.47 7.29
CA ALA A 113 0.22 -4.76 7.25
C ALA A 113 0.33 -5.47 5.89
N GLY A 114 0.61 -4.74 4.80
CA GLY A 114 0.84 -5.27 3.45
C GLY A 114 -0.37 -5.93 2.80
N ARG A 115 -1.56 -5.78 3.40
CA ARG A 115 -2.80 -6.41 2.94
C ARG A 115 -3.53 -5.61 1.89
N ILE A 116 -3.39 -4.29 1.93
CA ILE A 116 -4.02 -3.37 0.98
C ILE A 116 -3.46 -3.62 -0.42
N GLY A 117 -2.15 -3.54 -0.60
CA GLY A 117 -1.52 -3.80 -1.89
C GLY A 117 -1.63 -5.27 -2.31
N TRP A 118 -1.64 -6.22 -1.36
CA TRP A 118 -1.91 -7.62 -1.69
C TRP A 118 -3.30 -7.78 -2.30
N SER A 119 -4.35 -7.26 -1.67
CA SER A 119 -5.73 -7.36 -2.16
C SER A 119 -5.91 -6.64 -3.50
N PHE A 120 -5.34 -5.44 -3.63
CA PHE A 120 -5.33 -4.70 -4.89
C PHE A 120 -4.78 -5.53 -6.06
N ARG A 121 -3.60 -6.16 -5.88
CA ARG A 121 -2.97 -6.98 -6.91
C ARG A 121 -3.77 -8.24 -7.24
N GLN A 122 -4.37 -8.87 -6.22
CA GLN A 122 -5.22 -10.04 -6.45
C GLN A 122 -6.43 -9.67 -7.32
N ARG A 123 -7.04 -8.52 -7.06
CA ARG A 123 -8.16 -8.03 -7.86
C ARG A 123 -7.73 -7.74 -9.31
N LEU A 124 -6.59 -7.11 -9.50
CA LEU A 124 -6.05 -6.87 -10.84
C LEU A 124 -5.79 -8.19 -11.58
N ALA A 125 -5.19 -9.18 -10.94
CA ALA A 125 -4.91 -10.47 -11.56
C ALA A 125 -6.19 -11.25 -11.90
N GLU A 126 -7.25 -11.13 -11.09
CA GLU A 126 -8.57 -11.72 -11.38
C GLU A 126 -9.26 -11.05 -12.58
N ASP A 127 -9.24 -9.71 -12.63
CA ASP A 127 -9.89 -8.96 -13.68
C ASP A 127 -9.09 -8.96 -15.00
N ARG A 128 -7.77 -9.12 -14.91
CA ARG A 128 -6.84 -9.17 -16.05
C ARG A 128 -5.92 -10.40 -15.97
N PRO A 129 -6.46 -11.60 -16.26
CA PRO A 129 -5.65 -12.80 -16.33
C PRO A 129 -4.53 -12.64 -17.37
N GLY A 130 -3.30 -12.94 -16.98
CA GLY A 130 -2.09 -12.78 -17.81
C GLY A 130 -1.29 -11.53 -17.49
N ILE A 131 -1.77 -10.60 -16.66
CA ILE A 131 -0.94 -9.54 -16.10
C ILE A 131 -0.13 -10.09 -14.93
N VAL A 132 1.19 -10.03 -15.04
CA VAL A 132 2.08 -10.34 -13.92
C VAL A 132 2.10 -9.16 -12.94
N THR A 133 1.88 -9.43 -11.65
CA THR A 133 1.88 -8.43 -10.60
C THR A 133 3.02 -8.66 -9.62
N GLY A 134 3.84 -7.61 -9.36
CA GLY A 134 4.91 -7.62 -8.38
C GLY A 134 4.47 -7.10 -7.00
N CYS A 135 4.98 -7.70 -5.93
CA CYS A 135 4.71 -7.23 -4.56
C CYS A 135 5.63 -6.08 -4.11
N GLY A 136 6.53 -5.64 -5.00
CA GLY A 136 7.44 -4.54 -4.74
C GLY A 136 8.46 -4.79 -3.64
N ILE A 137 9.04 -3.71 -3.15
CA ILE A 137 10.06 -3.73 -2.10
C ILE A 137 9.46 -4.26 -0.79
N GLN A 138 10.17 -5.19 -0.18
CA GLN A 138 9.82 -5.81 1.10
C GLN A 138 10.78 -5.35 2.20
N PRO A 139 10.34 -4.46 3.11
CA PRO A 139 11.16 -4.03 4.23
C PRO A 139 11.44 -5.18 5.21
N PRO A 140 12.59 -5.19 5.92
CA PRO A 140 12.98 -6.25 6.83
C PRO A 140 12.29 -6.12 8.21
N HIS A 141 10.97 -6.06 8.24
CA HIS A 141 10.19 -5.74 9.45
C HIS A 141 10.54 -6.64 10.66
N ARG A 142 10.74 -7.94 10.46
CA ARG A 142 11.09 -8.84 11.58
C ARG A 142 12.48 -8.58 12.14
N LEU A 143 13.43 -8.20 11.29
CA LEU A 143 14.79 -7.86 11.72
C LEU A 143 14.84 -6.53 12.49
N VAL A 144 13.85 -5.66 12.27
CA VAL A 144 13.68 -4.42 13.04
C VAL A 144 12.69 -4.58 14.22
N HIS A 145 12.40 -5.82 14.62
CA HIS A 145 11.48 -6.16 15.70
C HIS A 145 10.08 -5.60 15.55
N SER A 146 9.60 -5.51 14.31
CA SER A 146 8.27 -5.05 13.95
C SER A 146 7.48 -6.16 13.25
N ASN A 147 6.15 -6.12 13.36
CA ASN A 147 5.29 -7.02 12.61
C ASN A 147 5.24 -6.60 11.12
N GLY A 148 5.13 -7.57 10.25
CA GLY A 148 4.97 -7.37 8.81
C GLY A 148 3.91 -8.31 8.25
N PRO A 149 3.70 -8.32 6.93
CA PRO A 149 2.82 -9.27 6.29
C PRO A 149 3.17 -10.70 6.71
N PRO A 150 2.22 -11.52 7.17
CA PRO A 150 2.51 -12.88 7.66
C PRO A 150 3.01 -13.82 6.55
N GLU A 151 2.65 -13.55 5.31
CA GLU A 151 3.07 -14.34 4.15
C GLU A 151 4.48 -14.02 3.65
N ARG A 152 5.08 -12.96 4.18
CA ARG A 152 6.39 -12.48 3.75
C ARG A 152 7.22 -12.10 4.96
N GLY A 153 8.50 -12.35 4.92
CA GLY A 153 9.35 -11.95 6.03
C GLY A 153 10.81 -12.29 5.82
N TRP A 154 11.59 -11.84 6.77
CA TRP A 154 13.02 -12.01 6.81
C TRP A 154 13.40 -12.62 8.14
N SER A 155 14.34 -13.56 8.13
CA SER A 155 14.94 -14.16 9.33
C SER A 155 16.45 -14.21 9.21
N SER A 156 17.12 -14.18 10.34
CA SER A 156 18.57 -14.33 10.43
C SER A 156 18.93 -14.93 11.77
N PRO A 157 19.96 -15.77 11.84
CA PRO A 157 20.51 -16.26 13.12
C PRO A 157 21.31 -15.20 13.87
N GLY A 158 21.63 -14.06 13.21
CA GLY A 158 22.44 -12.99 13.78
C GLY A 158 21.68 -12.06 14.73
N ALA A 159 22.44 -11.24 15.46
CA ALA A 159 21.92 -10.13 16.24
C ALA A 159 21.72 -8.92 15.33
N TRP A 160 20.53 -8.33 15.39
CA TRP A 160 20.14 -7.19 14.58
C TRP A 160 19.62 -6.06 15.46
N GLU A 161 20.04 -4.84 15.14
CA GLU A 161 19.48 -3.62 15.70
C GLU A 161 18.48 -3.01 14.68
N GLY A 162 17.26 -2.74 15.16
CA GLY A 162 16.19 -2.21 14.32
C GLY A 162 16.05 -0.70 14.44
N HIS A 163 16.04 0.00 13.31
CA HIS A 163 15.81 1.44 13.23
C HIS A 163 14.61 1.76 12.37
N SER A 164 13.73 2.65 12.84
CA SER A 164 12.55 3.12 12.11
C SER A 164 12.48 4.64 12.09
N CYS A 165 12.17 5.22 10.96
CA CYS A 165 11.96 6.65 10.81
C CYS A 165 10.75 7.16 11.61
N ALA A 166 9.81 6.29 11.96
CA ALA A 166 8.69 6.59 12.84
C ALA A 166 9.11 6.83 14.29
N HIS A 167 10.25 6.27 14.71
CA HIS A 167 10.72 6.37 16.07
C HIS A 167 11.68 7.58 16.25
N ARG A 168 11.25 8.59 16.99
CA ARG A 168 11.97 9.89 17.10
C ARG A 168 13.42 9.79 17.58
N ARG A 169 13.79 8.77 18.36
CA ARG A 169 15.14 8.58 18.91
C ARG A 169 16.05 7.80 17.99
N HIS A 170 15.51 7.06 17.03
CA HIS A 170 16.33 6.33 16.08
C HIS A 170 17.06 7.28 15.13
N ARG A 171 18.24 6.88 14.73
CA ARG A 171 19.06 7.55 13.70
C ARG A 171 19.60 6.48 12.78
N ALA A 172 19.41 6.65 11.51
CA ALA A 172 19.91 5.77 10.46
C ALA A 172 19.88 6.49 9.10
N GLU A 173 20.53 5.90 8.14
CA GLU A 173 20.60 6.37 6.75
C GLU A 173 19.42 5.83 5.94
N TRP A 174 18.20 6.10 6.39
CA TRP A 174 17.00 5.58 5.75
C TRP A 174 16.82 6.07 4.31
N GLY A 175 16.31 5.16 3.48
CA GLY A 175 15.75 5.45 2.18
C GLY A 175 14.22 5.43 2.18
N ILE A 176 13.62 4.99 1.06
CA ILE A 176 12.17 5.00 0.87
C ILE A 176 11.41 4.04 1.79
N THR A 177 12.03 2.98 2.30
CA THR A 177 11.36 2.02 3.20
C THR A 177 11.10 2.55 4.59
N GLY A 178 11.85 3.56 5.04
CA GLY A 178 11.72 4.15 6.37
C GLY A 178 12.13 3.22 7.52
N VAL A 179 12.69 2.04 7.23
CA VAL A 179 13.20 1.09 8.21
C VAL A 179 14.59 0.60 7.80
N GLU A 180 15.40 0.24 8.79
CA GLU A 180 16.75 -0.29 8.58
C GLU A 180 17.09 -1.29 9.68
N ALA A 181 17.51 -2.49 9.28
CA ALA A 181 18.09 -3.49 10.15
C ALA A 181 19.61 -3.43 10.04
N ARG A 182 20.33 -3.28 11.17
CA ARG A 182 21.80 -3.25 11.25
C ARG A 182 22.33 -4.46 12.00
N THR A 183 23.48 -4.95 11.57
CA THR A 183 24.26 -5.97 12.28
C THR A 183 25.73 -5.59 12.24
N GLU A 184 26.44 -5.80 13.35
CA GLU A 184 27.88 -5.52 13.46
C GLU A 184 28.72 -6.64 12.85
N GLN A 185 28.21 -7.85 12.77
CA GLN A 185 28.97 -9.05 12.42
C GLN A 185 28.41 -9.75 11.19
N GLY A 186 27.87 -9.10 10.25
CA GLY A 186 27.35 -9.68 9.01
C GLY A 186 26.83 -11.12 9.18
N ALA A 187 25.51 -11.31 9.23
CA ALA A 187 24.92 -12.64 9.32
C ALA A 187 24.08 -12.92 8.08
N PRO A 188 23.98 -14.18 7.61
CA PRO A 188 23.08 -14.54 6.53
C PRO A 188 21.65 -14.14 6.83
N VAL A 189 20.93 -13.65 5.83
CA VAL A 189 19.52 -13.31 5.94
C VAL A 189 18.72 -14.16 4.96
N ALA A 190 17.70 -14.84 5.44
CA ALA A 190 16.76 -15.56 4.60
C ALA A 190 15.41 -14.85 4.57
N GLY A 191 14.95 -14.54 3.39
CA GLY A 191 13.63 -13.98 3.14
C GLY A 191 12.74 -14.97 2.43
N TRP A 192 11.45 -14.95 2.75
CA TRP A 192 10.45 -15.73 2.05
C TRP A 192 9.32 -14.85 1.57
N SER A 193 8.74 -15.24 0.46
CA SER A 193 7.56 -14.64 -0.13
C SER A 193 6.49 -15.70 -0.22
N GLY A 194 5.34 -15.47 0.37
CA GLY A 194 4.17 -16.35 0.24
C GLY A 194 3.41 -16.16 -1.07
N SER A 195 4.02 -15.55 -2.08
CA SER A 195 3.52 -15.69 -3.46
C SER A 195 3.59 -17.17 -3.83
N PRO A 196 2.59 -17.73 -4.51
CA PRO A 196 2.68 -19.11 -4.98
C PRO A 196 3.97 -19.25 -5.78
N ALA A 197 4.85 -20.13 -5.29
CA ALA A 197 6.07 -20.45 -5.99
C ALA A 197 5.75 -20.92 -7.40
N GLY A 198 6.48 -20.45 -8.37
CA GLY A 198 6.42 -20.95 -9.74
C GLY A 198 5.40 -20.28 -10.67
N GLU A 199 4.57 -19.35 -10.20
CA GLU A 199 3.62 -18.65 -11.09
C GLU A 199 4.24 -17.46 -11.82
N HIS A 200 5.36 -16.92 -11.32
CA HIS A 200 6.00 -15.74 -11.93
C HIS A 200 7.49 -15.94 -12.08
N CYS A 201 7.98 -15.65 -13.28
CA CYS A 201 9.41 -15.55 -13.52
C CYS A 201 9.94 -14.21 -13.03
N ILE A 202 11.16 -14.19 -12.50
CA ILE A 202 11.87 -12.96 -12.10
C ILE A 202 13.07 -12.74 -13.01
N SER A 203 13.31 -11.47 -13.31
CA SER A 203 14.47 -11.01 -14.08
C SER A 203 15.58 -10.48 -13.20
N GLY A 204 15.32 -10.26 -11.90
CA GLY A 204 16.32 -9.71 -11.02
C GLY A 204 15.89 -9.57 -9.57
N ILE A 205 16.81 -9.04 -8.79
CA ILE A 205 16.64 -8.75 -7.36
C ILE A 205 17.22 -7.37 -7.10
N ARG A 206 16.48 -6.53 -6.37
CA ARG A 206 17.01 -5.27 -5.83
C ARG A 206 17.19 -5.41 -4.32
N ILE A 207 18.36 -5.02 -3.83
CA ILE A 207 18.69 -5.00 -2.41
C ILE A 207 18.93 -3.54 -2.03
N LEU A 208 18.13 -3.03 -1.08
CA LEU A 208 18.23 -1.66 -0.57
C LEU A 208 19.04 -1.67 0.73
N SER A 209 20.06 -0.82 0.80
CA SER A 209 20.93 -0.66 1.95
C SER A 209 21.30 0.82 2.12
N ALA A 210 21.97 1.16 3.22
CA ALA A 210 22.64 2.45 3.31
C ALA A 210 23.82 2.49 2.30
N PRO A 211 24.10 3.62 1.63
CA PRO A 211 25.12 3.70 0.58
C PRO A 211 26.52 3.25 0.98
N ASP A 212 26.89 3.46 2.24
CA ASP A 212 28.17 3.03 2.82
C ASP A 212 28.26 1.51 3.09
N THR A 213 27.12 0.81 3.02
CA THR A 213 27.00 -0.64 3.25
C THR A 213 26.32 -1.38 2.11
N ALA A 214 26.03 -0.69 0.99
CA ALA A 214 25.16 -1.19 -0.07
C ALA A 214 25.74 -2.41 -0.80
N SER A 215 27.03 -2.38 -1.13
CA SER A 215 27.72 -3.46 -1.85
C SER A 215 27.94 -4.73 -1.03
N GLY A 216 27.39 -4.77 0.19
CA GLY A 216 27.68 -5.80 1.17
C GLY A 216 26.87 -7.08 1.09
N TRP A 217 25.95 -7.23 0.13
CA TRP A 217 25.07 -8.38 0.06
C TRP A 217 25.19 -9.12 -1.27
N THR A 218 25.32 -10.44 -1.19
CA THR A 218 25.32 -11.33 -2.37
C THR A 218 24.12 -12.29 -2.24
N PRO A 219 23.20 -12.31 -3.22
CA PRO A 219 22.10 -13.27 -3.21
C PRO A 219 22.62 -14.68 -3.54
N ILE A 220 22.15 -15.68 -2.78
CA ILE A 220 22.30 -17.08 -3.19
C ILE A 220 21.17 -17.41 -4.15
N LEU A 221 21.53 -17.69 -5.37
CA LEU A 221 20.62 -18.03 -6.45
C LEU A 221 20.92 -19.43 -7.01
N PRO A 222 19.97 -20.08 -7.68
CA PRO A 222 20.22 -21.35 -8.36
C PRO A 222 21.44 -21.28 -9.26
N ALA A 223 22.22 -22.35 -9.34
CA ALA A 223 23.45 -22.41 -10.14
C ALA A 223 23.24 -22.07 -11.63
N SER A 224 22.04 -22.32 -12.14
CA SER A 224 21.65 -21.96 -13.52
C SER A 224 21.58 -20.45 -13.78
N TRP A 225 21.48 -19.64 -12.75
CA TRP A 225 21.44 -18.17 -12.86
C TRP A 225 22.82 -17.52 -12.79
N MET A 226 23.73 -18.14 -12.07
CA MET A 226 25.03 -17.55 -11.71
C MET A 226 25.93 -17.14 -12.89
N PRO A 227 26.01 -17.90 -14.04
CA PRO A 227 26.97 -17.59 -15.08
C PRO A 227 26.79 -16.22 -15.73
N ASP A 228 25.55 -15.75 -15.82
CA ASP A 228 25.19 -14.53 -16.57
C ASP A 228 24.67 -13.41 -15.66
N LEU A 229 24.79 -13.59 -14.33
CA LEU A 229 24.33 -12.62 -13.36
C LEU A 229 25.19 -11.36 -13.36
N LYS A 230 24.57 -10.21 -13.57
CA LYS A 230 25.20 -8.89 -13.51
C LYS A 230 24.71 -8.13 -12.29
N SER A 231 25.49 -7.20 -11.81
CA SER A 231 25.09 -6.31 -10.74
C SER A 231 25.50 -4.86 -10.99
N GLN A 232 24.68 -3.94 -10.50
CA GLN A 232 24.94 -2.51 -10.50
C GLN A 232 24.43 -1.92 -9.20
N GLU A 233 25.15 -0.93 -8.69
CA GLU A 233 24.73 -0.16 -7.52
C GLU A 233 24.47 1.28 -7.89
N THR A 234 23.32 1.81 -7.41
CA THR A 234 22.95 3.21 -7.55
C THR A 234 22.14 3.64 -6.32
N ALA A 235 22.51 4.74 -5.69
CA ALA A 235 21.76 5.34 -4.56
C ALA A 235 21.49 4.40 -3.37
N GLY A 236 22.40 3.46 -3.09
CA GLY A 236 22.21 2.44 -2.05
C GLY A 236 21.26 1.31 -2.46
N ILE A 237 20.97 1.18 -3.74
CA ILE A 237 20.25 0.05 -4.31
C ILE A 237 21.23 -0.76 -5.14
N THR A 238 21.47 -2.01 -4.73
CA THR A 238 22.20 -2.97 -5.54
C THR A 238 21.20 -3.81 -6.30
N GLN A 239 21.20 -3.69 -7.62
CA GLN A 239 20.35 -4.50 -8.49
C GLN A 239 21.17 -5.64 -9.08
N TRP A 240 20.63 -6.85 -8.97
CA TRP A 240 21.12 -8.06 -9.61
C TRP A 240 20.14 -8.47 -10.68
N TRP A 241 20.62 -8.75 -11.90
CA TRP A 241 19.79 -9.26 -13.01
C TRP A 241 20.54 -10.31 -13.80
N GLY A 242 19.79 -11.24 -14.38
CA GLY A 242 20.32 -12.36 -15.17
C GLY A 242 19.46 -12.65 -16.37
N PRO A 243 19.78 -13.72 -17.10
CA PRO A 243 18.96 -14.15 -18.22
C PRO A 243 17.54 -14.45 -17.74
N VAL A 244 16.67 -14.11 -18.61
CA VAL A 244 15.22 -14.13 -18.51
C VAL A 244 14.68 -15.55 -18.30
N HIS A 245 13.53 -15.72 -17.63
CA HIS A 245 12.74 -16.96 -17.43
C HIS A 245 13.16 -17.88 -16.29
N HIS A 246 13.36 -17.34 -15.10
CA HIS A 246 13.54 -18.19 -13.94
C HIS A 246 12.35 -18.05 -12.97
N PRO A 247 11.76 -19.17 -12.53
CA PRO A 247 10.72 -19.12 -11.49
C PRO A 247 11.30 -18.51 -10.22
N ALA A 248 10.53 -17.60 -9.59
CA ALA A 248 10.94 -16.97 -8.35
C ALA A 248 11.17 -18.03 -7.27
N PRO A 249 12.31 -18.05 -6.56
CA PRO A 249 12.51 -18.98 -5.47
C PRO A 249 11.58 -18.64 -4.31
N ASP A 250 11.06 -19.66 -3.61
CA ASP A 250 10.26 -19.50 -2.39
C ASP A 250 11.02 -18.75 -1.30
N THR A 251 12.33 -18.95 -1.27
CA THR A 251 13.24 -18.37 -0.29
C THR A 251 14.45 -17.80 -0.99
N LEU A 252 14.76 -16.54 -0.69
CA LEU A 252 16.01 -15.90 -1.06
C LEU A 252 16.92 -15.84 0.14
N THR A 253 18.15 -16.28 0.01
CA THR A 253 19.18 -16.08 1.01
C THR A 253 20.18 -15.02 0.54
N LEU A 254 20.44 -14.04 1.39
CA LEU A 254 21.48 -13.03 1.20
C LEU A 254 22.67 -13.38 2.08
N LEU A 255 23.86 -13.44 1.50
CA LEU A 255 25.11 -13.58 2.25
C LEU A 255 25.79 -12.22 2.38
N PRO A 256 26.35 -11.88 3.53
CA PRO A 256 27.23 -10.73 3.63
C PRO A 256 28.52 -10.99 2.84
N SER A 257 29.01 -9.99 2.13
CA SER A 257 30.24 -10.11 1.33
C SER A 257 31.52 -10.26 2.17
N ASP A 258 31.46 -9.78 3.41
CA ASP A 258 32.52 -9.93 4.44
C ASP A 258 31.92 -9.91 5.86
N SER A 259 32.73 -9.97 6.89
CA SER A 259 32.30 -10.01 8.30
C SER A 259 32.05 -8.64 8.94
N GLY A 260 32.10 -7.56 8.16
CA GLY A 260 31.91 -6.20 8.68
C GLY A 260 30.44 -5.83 8.95
N PRO A 261 30.20 -4.61 9.49
CA PRO A 261 28.86 -4.09 9.71
C PRO A 261 28.02 -4.07 8.44
N ARG A 262 26.73 -4.35 8.56
CA ARG A 262 25.79 -4.38 7.43
C ARG A 262 24.48 -3.74 7.79
N ALA A 263 23.87 -3.12 6.79
CA ALA A 263 22.50 -2.62 6.85
C ALA A 263 21.64 -3.29 5.78
N LEU A 264 20.37 -3.50 6.10
CA LEU A 264 19.36 -3.95 5.15
C LEU A 264 18.11 -3.09 5.34
N GLN A 265 17.67 -2.45 4.25
CA GLN A 265 16.47 -1.59 4.25
C GLN A 265 15.30 -2.22 3.49
N GLY A 266 15.58 -3.10 2.56
CA GLY A 266 14.54 -3.79 1.80
C GLY A 266 15.10 -4.68 0.71
N VAL A 267 14.25 -5.55 0.20
CA VAL A 267 14.56 -6.39 -0.97
C VAL A 267 13.34 -6.47 -1.86
N GLU A 268 13.57 -6.46 -3.16
CA GLU A 268 12.54 -6.62 -4.18
C GLU A 268 12.90 -7.76 -5.12
N TRP A 269 11.96 -8.66 -5.36
CA TRP A 269 11.98 -9.51 -6.55
C TRP A 269 11.47 -8.70 -7.73
N VAL A 270 12.31 -8.53 -8.74
CA VAL A 270 11.93 -7.84 -9.97
C VAL A 270 11.35 -8.86 -10.95
N PRO A 271 10.04 -8.89 -11.16
CA PRO A 271 9.43 -9.81 -12.07
C PRO A 271 9.87 -9.52 -13.52
N GLU A 272 9.78 -10.51 -14.39
CA GLU A 272 10.26 -10.41 -15.77
C GLU A 272 9.32 -9.60 -16.66
N GLU A 273 8.17 -10.12 -16.94
CA GLU A 273 7.18 -9.49 -17.80
C GLU A 273 6.10 -8.80 -16.96
N VAL A 274 6.48 -7.69 -16.33
CA VAL A 274 5.60 -7.07 -15.37
C VAL A 274 4.70 -6.05 -16.01
N GLY A 275 3.41 -6.24 -15.80
CA GLY A 275 2.44 -5.21 -16.01
C GLY A 275 2.36 -4.22 -14.84
N PHE A 276 2.47 -4.69 -13.59
CA PHE A 276 2.15 -3.86 -12.43
C PHE A 276 2.93 -4.23 -11.17
N VAL A 277 3.42 -3.23 -10.43
CA VAL A 277 4.07 -3.40 -9.12
C VAL A 277 3.42 -2.49 -8.08
N PHE A 278 3.11 -3.04 -6.90
CA PHE A 278 2.57 -2.28 -5.77
C PHE A 278 3.48 -2.43 -4.55
N HIS A 279 4.10 -1.33 -4.14
CA HIS A 279 4.99 -1.26 -2.98
C HIS A 279 4.24 -0.77 -1.75
N ASP A 280 4.03 -1.64 -0.75
CA ASP A 280 3.51 -1.23 0.57
C ASP A 280 4.67 -0.82 1.48
N LEU A 281 4.97 0.47 1.57
CA LEU A 281 6.07 1.02 2.36
C LEU A 281 5.53 1.70 3.63
N GLY A 282 5.10 0.88 4.58
CA GLY A 282 4.59 1.33 5.87
C GLY A 282 5.59 1.18 7.00
N ALA A 283 5.51 2.06 8.00
CA ALA A 283 6.24 1.93 9.26
C ALA A 283 5.30 2.21 10.45
N ASN A 284 5.22 1.26 11.40
CA ASN A 284 4.36 1.39 12.57
C ASN A 284 4.61 2.69 13.32
N GLY A 285 3.55 3.44 13.60
CA GLY A 285 3.61 4.72 14.30
C GLY A 285 4.07 5.90 13.44
N ALA A 286 4.32 5.70 12.14
CA ALA A 286 4.72 6.77 11.25
C ALA A 286 3.63 7.83 11.10
N ASN A 287 4.06 9.07 11.05
CA ASN A 287 3.25 10.26 10.85
C ASN A 287 3.76 11.09 9.67
N SER A 288 3.14 12.22 9.40
CA SER A 288 3.47 13.11 8.27
C SER A 288 4.94 13.58 8.21
N THR A 289 5.68 13.54 9.32
CA THR A 289 7.10 13.95 9.38
C THR A 289 8.09 12.79 9.24
N SER A 290 7.63 11.55 9.29
CA SER A 290 8.54 10.40 9.46
C SER A 290 9.51 10.26 8.29
N TRP A 291 9.04 10.32 7.06
CA TRP A 291 9.88 10.18 5.87
C TRP A 291 10.71 11.43 5.54
N MET A 292 10.34 12.61 6.05
CA MET A 292 11.15 13.83 5.89
C MET A 292 12.55 13.72 6.53
N ARG A 293 12.78 12.70 7.35
CA ARG A 293 14.05 12.42 8.02
C ARG A 293 14.98 11.50 7.23
N ASN A 294 14.51 11.00 6.09
CA ASN A 294 15.20 9.94 5.34
C ASN A 294 16.13 10.58 4.30
N PRO A 295 17.46 10.58 4.51
CA PRO A 295 18.40 11.28 3.64
C PRO A 295 18.45 10.69 2.22
N HIS A 296 18.15 9.40 2.07
CA HIS A 296 18.18 8.72 0.78
C HIS A 296 16.79 8.56 0.14
N PHE A 297 15.75 9.20 0.70
CA PHE A 297 14.38 9.11 0.17
C PHE A 297 14.31 9.51 -1.31
N SER A 298 14.79 10.71 -1.63
CA SER A 298 14.67 11.27 -2.99
C SER A 298 15.50 10.49 -4.02
N SER A 299 16.70 10.03 -3.65
CA SER A 299 17.56 9.26 -4.56
C SER A 299 16.95 7.89 -4.86
N GLN A 300 16.49 7.17 -3.84
CA GLN A 300 15.85 5.86 -4.01
C GLN A 300 14.48 5.96 -4.69
N LEU A 301 13.68 7.02 -4.42
CA LEU A 301 12.42 7.24 -5.11
C LEU A 301 12.63 7.41 -6.62
N ARG A 302 13.71 8.11 -7.02
CA ARG A 302 14.09 8.30 -8.43
C ARG A 302 14.46 6.99 -9.10
N GLU A 303 15.17 6.12 -8.39
CA GLU A 303 15.58 4.80 -8.92
C GLU A 303 14.39 3.83 -9.08
N VAL A 304 13.40 3.92 -8.18
CA VAL A 304 12.17 3.12 -8.31
C VAL A 304 11.26 3.66 -9.41
N ALA A 305 11.25 4.99 -9.59
CA ALA A 305 10.52 5.70 -10.64
C ALA A 305 9.01 5.36 -10.70
N PRO A 306 8.24 5.49 -9.59
CA PRO A 306 6.82 5.18 -9.60
C PRO A 306 6.02 6.16 -10.48
N GLN A 307 4.90 5.69 -11.02
CA GLN A 307 3.92 6.52 -11.72
C GLN A 307 2.85 7.06 -10.77
N LEU A 308 2.60 6.38 -9.64
CA LEU A 308 1.70 6.86 -8.60
C LEU A 308 2.36 6.75 -7.23
N VAL A 309 2.30 7.83 -6.46
CA VAL A 309 2.67 7.85 -5.04
C VAL A 309 1.42 8.09 -4.21
N ILE A 310 1.07 7.13 -3.35
CA ILE A 310 -0.06 7.21 -2.42
C ILE A 310 0.48 7.60 -1.05
N LEU A 311 -0.09 8.65 -0.44
CA LEU A 311 0.28 9.15 0.88
C LEU A 311 -0.87 8.91 1.86
N ALA A 312 -0.71 7.95 2.79
CA ALA A 312 -1.70 7.54 3.77
C ALA A 312 -1.21 7.76 5.22
N TRP A 313 -0.66 8.93 5.48
CA TRP A 313 -0.35 9.39 6.84
C TRP A 313 -1.49 10.23 7.38
N GLY A 314 -1.47 10.47 8.71
CA GLY A 314 -2.41 11.36 9.38
C GLY A 314 -3.06 10.71 10.59
N ILE A 315 -3.30 9.39 10.59
CA ILE A 315 -3.94 8.73 11.74
C ILE A 315 -3.10 8.84 13.01
N ASN A 316 -1.76 8.76 12.90
CA ASN A 316 -0.85 8.96 14.03
C ASN A 316 -0.65 10.43 14.37
N ASP A 317 -0.80 11.34 13.41
CA ASP A 317 -0.84 12.79 13.64
C ASP A 317 -2.09 13.17 14.42
N ALA A 318 -3.24 12.61 14.05
CA ALA A 318 -4.53 12.82 14.72
C ALA A 318 -4.63 12.14 16.08
N HIS A 319 -3.79 11.15 16.41
CA HIS A 319 -3.89 10.34 17.63
C HIS A 319 -3.43 11.09 18.89
N MET A 320 -4.05 12.25 19.16
CA MET A 320 -3.78 13.15 20.27
C MET A 320 -5.04 13.91 20.68
N THR A 321 -4.93 14.71 21.75
CA THR A 321 -6.06 15.60 22.14
C THR A 321 -6.25 16.70 21.09
N GLU A 322 -7.48 17.18 20.95
CA GLU A 322 -7.85 18.22 19.99
C GLU A 322 -6.96 19.47 20.11
N GLN A 323 -6.68 19.93 21.32
CA GLN A 323 -5.84 21.12 21.57
C GLN A 323 -4.37 20.97 21.15
N ARG A 324 -3.93 19.73 20.88
CA ARG A 324 -2.54 19.45 20.47
C ARG A 324 -2.39 19.24 18.97
N PHE A 325 -3.48 18.97 18.26
CA PHE A 325 -3.45 18.82 16.82
C PHE A 325 -3.43 20.20 16.15
N ASP A 326 -2.48 20.40 15.27
CA ASP A 326 -2.31 21.62 14.49
C ASP A 326 -2.47 21.28 13.01
N ALA A 327 -3.64 21.61 12.46
CA ALA A 327 -3.97 21.31 11.06
C ALA A 327 -3.06 22.08 10.09
N GLY A 328 -2.69 23.33 10.39
CA GLY A 328 -1.79 24.12 9.55
C GLY A 328 -0.40 23.50 9.47
N ARG A 329 0.13 23.05 10.60
CA ARG A 329 1.42 22.34 10.63
C ARG A 329 1.34 20.99 9.92
N PHE A 330 0.24 20.28 10.06
CA PHE A 330 0.00 19.03 9.34
C PHE A 330 0.00 19.25 7.82
N THR A 331 -0.70 20.29 7.34
CA THR A 331 -0.71 20.70 5.92
C THR A 331 0.71 21.02 5.43
N GLN A 332 1.49 21.80 6.17
CA GLN A 332 2.89 22.14 5.81
C GLN A 332 3.78 20.90 5.65
N HIS A 333 3.59 19.87 6.49
CA HIS A 333 4.34 18.61 6.34
C HIS A 333 3.99 17.89 5.03
N TYR A 334 2.70 17.85 4.67
CA TYR A 334 2.26 17.26 3.41
C TYR A 334 2.78 18.03 2.21
N GLU A 335 2.72 19.36 2.24
CA GLU A 335 3.27 20.25 1.20
C GLU A 335 4.76 19.98 0.97
N ALA A 336 5.56 19.95 2.04
CA ALA A 336 6.98 19.67 1.95
C ALA A 336 7.27 18.28 1.36
N MET A 337 6.45 17.28 1.69
CA MET A 337 6.59 15.94 1.13
C MET A 337 6.17 15.88 -0.34
N ILE A 338 5.08 16.54 -0.73
CA ILE A 338 4.64 16.68 -2.12
C ILE A 338 5.75 17.33 -2.96
N ASP A 339 6.36 18.42 -2.47
CA ASP A 339 7.46 19.08 -3.15
C ASP A 339 8.69 18.18 -3.29
N THR A 340 9.02 17.43 -2.24
CA THR A 340 10.11 16.46 -2.26
C THR A 340 9.89 15.36 -3.30
N ILE A 341 8.66 14.81 -3.36
CA ILE A 341 8.29 13.78 -4.35
C ILE A 341 8.37 14.36 -5.75
N ARG A 342 7.81 15.54 -6.02
CA ARG A 342 7.84 16.19 -7.33
C ARG A 342 9.25 16.52 -7.80
N ALA A 343 10.12 16.94 -6.88
CA ALA A 343 11.52 17.19 -7.20
C ALA A 343 12.29 15.90 -7.52
N ALA A 344 11.98 14.80 -6.84
CA ALA A 344 12.63 13.53 -7.07
C ALA A 344 12.06 12.79 -8.30
N GLN A 345 10.74 12.79 -8.48
CA GLN A 345 10.01 12.07 -9.53
C GLN A 345 8.91 12.95 -10.13
N PRO A 346 9.27 13.85 -11.07
CA PRO A 346 8.30 14.79 -11.67
C PRO A 346 7.19 14.15 -12.49
N GLY A 347 7.40 12.88 -12.87
CA GLY A 347 6.43 12.09 -13.63
C GLY A 347 5.40 11.36 -12.79
N ALA A 348 5.53 11.34 -11.46
CA ALA A 348 4.58 10.66 -10.59
C ALA A 348 3.38 11.56 -10.29
N ASP A 349 2.19 10.97 -10.40
CA ASP A 349 0.98 11.56 -9.84
C ASP A 349 0.90 11.23 -8.33
N ILE A 350 0.19 12.06 -7.56
CA ILE A 350 0.10 11.92 -6.10
C ILE A 350 -1.35 11.77 -5.68
N LEU A 351 -1.64 10.70 -4.92
CA LEU A 351 -2.94 10.43 -4.30
C LEU A 351 -2.81 10.50 -2.77
N LEU A 352 -3.53 11.39 -2.15
CA LEU A 352 -3.70 11.42 -0.69
C LEU A 352 -4.81 10.44 -0.30
N VAL A 353 -4.71 9.85 0.90
CA VAL A 353 -5.76 9.00 1.47
C VAL A 353 -6.10 9.55 2.84
N THR A 354 -7.36 9.95 3.05
CA THR A 354 -7.81 10.40 4.37
C THR A 354 -7.77 9.25 5.39
N ASN A 355 -7.70 9.57 6.68
CA ASN A 355 -7.76 8.55 7.72
C ASN A 355 -9.12 7.84 7.71
N ASN A 356 -9.16 6.59 8.18
CA ASN A 356 -10.42 6.01 8.63
C ASN A 356 -10.88 6.66 9.95
N ASP A 357 -12.15 6.50 10.29
CA ASP A 357 -12.63 6.76 11.64
C ASP A 357 -11.88 5.89 12.66
N SER A 358 -11.61 6.42 13.84
CA SER A 358 -10.82 5.73 14.85
C SER A 358 -11.15 6.21 16.26
N HIS A 359 -10.74 5.44 17.27
CA HIS A 359 -10.81 5.88 18.66
C HIS A 359 -9.47 6.44 19.14
N TYR A 360 -9.54 7.47 19.96
CA TYR A 360 -8.46 7.96 20.81
C TYR A 360 -8.91 7.88 22.26
N ARG A 361 -8.19 7.11 23.10
CA ARG A 361 -8.55 6.89 24.52
C ARG A 361 -9.99 6.43 24.70
N HIS A 362 -10.41 5.42 23.94
CA HIS A 362 -11.74 4.80 23.97
C HIS A 362 -12.91 5.72 23.56
N ARG A 363 -12.66 6.82 22.87
CA ARG A 363 -13.66 7.72 22.28
C ARG A 363 -13.31 8.01 20.84
N HIS A 364 -14.30 8.42 20.05
CA HIS A 364 -14.02 8.87 18.69
C HIS A 364 -12.90 9.91 18.68
N ASN A 365 -11.98 9.74 17.73
CA ASN A 365 -10.85 10.63 17.58
C ASN A 365 -11.35 12.04 17.20
N PRO A 366 -11.09 13.08 18.04
CA PRO A 366 -11.62 14.42 17.80
C PRO A 366 -10.99 15.10 16.59
N ASN A 367 -9.84 14.61 16.11
CA ASN A 367 -9.07 15.24 15.05
C ASN A 367 -9.29 14.62 13.66
N ALA A 368 -10.10 13.55 13.55
CA ALA A 368 -10.29 12.83 12.29
C ALA A 368 -10.80 13.74 11.17
N GLU A 369 -11.83 14.55 11.47
CA GLU A 369 -12.39 15.50 10.50
C GLU A 369 -11.43 16.65 10.17
N ALA A 370 -10.64 17.14 11.14
CA ALA A 370 -9.66 18.19 10.90
C ALA A 370 -8.55 17.73 9.95
N VAL A 371 -8.08 16.47 10.08
CA VAL A 371 -7.15 15.85 9.13
C VAL A 371 -7.77 15.74 7.74
N ARG A 372 -9.01 15.27 7.65
CA ARG A 372 -9.75 15.14 6.39
C ARG A 372 -9.84 16.48 5.66
N GLN A 373 -10.26 17.53 6.35
CA GLN A 373 -10.38 18.87 5.77
C GLN A 373 -9.03 19.45 5.34
N ALA A 374 -7.97 19.23 6.12
CA ALA A 374 -6.62 19.63 5.75
C ALA A 374 -6.15 18.96 4.44
N MET A 375 -6.44 17.65 4.27
CA MET A 375 -6.12 16.94 3.03
C MET A 375 -6.95 17.44 1.85
N PHE A 376 -8.23 17.78 2.05
CA PHE A 376 -9.06 18.35 0.99
C PHE A 376 -8.54 19.71 0.51
N GLY A 377 -8.04 20.57 1.41
CA GLY A 377 -7.38 21.83 1.03
C GLY A 377 -6.22 21.62 0.06
N LEU A 378 -5.42 20.57 0.29
CA LEU A 378 -4.27 20.26 -0.56
C LEU A 378 -4.64 19.88 -2.00
N VAL A 379 -5.85 19.40 -2.25
CA VAL A 379 -6.29 19.01 -3.62
C VAL A 379 -6.18 20.19 -4.57
N SER A 380 -6.84 21.31 -4.24
CA SER A 380 -6.81 22.51 -5.07
C SER A 380 -5.52 23.31 -4.95
N GLU A 381 -4.94 23.38 -3.74
CA GLU A 381 -3.75 24.20 -3.48
C GLU A 381 -2.49 23.60 -4.09
N ARG A 382 -2.40 22.27 -4.14
CA ARG A 382 -1.21 21.55 -4.61
C ARG A 382 -1.42 20.75 -5.89
N GLY A 383 -2.64 20.68 -6.43
CA GLY A 383 -2.93 19.91 -7.64
C GLY A 383 -2.61 18.41 -7.44
N VAL A 384 -3.14 17.81 -6.40
CA VAL A 384 -3.05 16.38 -6.08
C VAL A 384 -4.44 15.78 -5.95
N ALA A 385 -4.58 14.47 -6.10
CA ALA A 385 -5.85 13.81 -5.83
C ALA A 385 -5.97 13.40 -4.35
N CYS A 386 -7.21 13.19 -3.88
CA CYS A 386 -7.47 12.70 -2.53
C CYS A 386 -8.62 11.69 -2.53
N TRP A 387 -8.35 10.49 -2.04
CA TRP A 387 -9.38 9.51 -1.71
C TRP A 387 -9.93 9.79 -0.31
N ASP A 388 -11.20 10.14 -0.22
CA ASP A 388 -11.90 10.31 1.04
C ASP A 388 -12.29 8.95 1.64
N LEU A 389 -11.30 8.21 2.13
CA LEU A 389 -11.52 6.92 2.79
C LEU A 389 -12.41 7.06 4.03
N TYR A 390 -12.28 8.17 4.79
CA TYR A 390 -13.13 8.45 5.94
C TYR A 390 -14.61 8.49 5.55
N GLY A 391 -14.95 9.32 4.58
CA GLY A 391 -16.32 9.44 4.09
C GLY A 391 -16.81 8.16 3.42
N HIS A 392 -15.98 7.51 2.62
CA HIS A 392 -16.30 6.28 1.91
C HIS A 392 -16.65 5.11 2.86
N LEU A 393 -15.98 5.00 4.02
CA LEU A 393 -16.30 4.01 5.05
C LEU A 393 -17.48 4.40 5.94
N GLY A 394 -18.14 5.54 5.71
CA GLY A 394 -19.31 5.99 6.45
C GLY A 394 -19.04 7.08 7.52
N GLY A 395 -17.83 7.63 7.57
CA GLY A 395 -17.49 8.75 8.44
C GLY A 395 -17.45 8.40 9.94
N LYS A 396 -17.85 9.35 10.78
CA LYS A 396 -17.85 9.16 12.24
C LYS A 396 -18.81 8.05 12.67
N GLY A 397 -18.31 7.09 13.42
CA GLY A 397 -19.02 5.88 13.86
C GLY A 397 -18.75 4.66 13.00
N ALA A 398 -18.15 4.83 11.84
CA ALA A 398 -17.84 3.74 10.93
C ALA A 398 -16.94 2.66 11.55
N ILE A 399 -15.95 3.05 12.37
CA ILE A 399 -15.04 2.09 13.01
C ILE A 399 -15.77 1.17 14.00
N ASP A 400 -16.80 1.65 14.69
CA ASP A 400 -17.59 0.83 15.61
C ASP A 400 -18.46 -0.17 14.84
N ALA A 401 -19.05 0.25 13.74
CA ALA A 401 -19.83 -0.62 12.87
C ALA A 401 -18.94 -1.69 12.20
N LEU A 402 -17.77 -1.31 11.71
CA LEU A 402 -16.77 -2.23 11.16
C LEU A 402 -16.24 -3.19 12.23
N HIS A 403 -16.13 -2.76 13.48
CA HIS A 403 -15.78 -3.65 14.59
C HIS A 403 -16.89 -4.65 14.88
N ALA A 404 -18.15 -4.20 14.93
CA ALA A 404 -19.30 -5.09 15.15
C ALA A 404 -19.47 -6.16 14.08
N THR A 405 -19.06 -5.87 12.84
CA THR A 405 -19.09 -6.81 11.71
C THR A 405 -17.78 -7.60 11.52
N GLY A 406 -16.80 -7.43 12.42
CA GLY A 406 -15.57 -8.20 12.40
C GLY A 406 -14.44 -7.65 11.51
N PHE A 407 -14.64 -6.52 10.81
CA PHE A 407 -13.64 -5.91 9.94
C PHE A 407 -12.60 -5.05 10.71
N ALA A 408 -12.99 -4.41 11.81
CA ALA A 408 -12.06 -3.64 12.62
C ALA A 408 -11.62 -4.40 13.89
N ALA A 409 -10.42 -4.09 14.38
CA ALA A 409 -9.84 -4.66 15.57
C ALA A 409 -10.50 -4.07 16.86
N GLN A 410 -10.23 -4.70 18.00
CA GLN A 410 -10.79 -4.29 19.28
C GLN A 410 -10.36 -2.89 19.73
N ASP A 411 -9.17 -2.44 19.28
CA ASP A 411 -8.65 -1.10 19.59
C ASP A 411 -9.39 0.03 18.86
N ARG A 412 -10.26 -0.31 17.89
CA ARG A 412 -10.99 0.64 17.04
C ARG A 412 -10.10 1.70 16.41
N LEU A 413 -8.93 1.25 16.02
CA LEU A 413 -7.92 2.01 15.27
C LEU A 413 -7.49 1.23 14.04
N HIS A 414 -7.14 -0.05 14.24
CA HIS A 414 -6.68 -0.94 13.21
C HIS A 414 -7.81 -1.81 12.65
N PHE A 415 -7.58 -2.32 11.45
CA PHE A 415 -8.46 -3.32 10.84
C PHE A 415 -7.96 -4.73 11.13
N ARG A 416 -8.86 -5.70 11.02
CA ARG A 416 -8.51 -7.11 10.89
C ARG A 416 -8.14 -7.42 9.43
N LYS A 417 -7.73 -8.65 9.17
CA LYS A 417 -7.32 -9.11 7.83
C LYS A 417 -8.34 -8.70 6.76
N ASP A 418 -9.63 -9.04 6.98
CA ASP A 418 -10.69 -8.82 6.00
C ASP A 418 -10.99 -7.33 5.80
N GLY A 419 -10.86 -6.51 6.85
CA GLY A 419 -10.97 -5.06 6.71
C GLY A 419 -9.88 -4.43 5.86
N TYR A 420 -8.63 -4.90 5.97
CA TYR A 420 -7.56 -4.45 5.08
C TYR A 420 -7.75 -4.94 3.64
N ILE A 421 -8.27 -6.15 3.46
CA ILE A 421 -8.62 -6.69 2.14
C ILE A 421 -9.70 -5.81 1.50
N LEU A 422 -10.76 -5.49 2.23
CA LEU A 422 -11.82 -4.58 1.78
C LEU A 422 -11.25 -3.23 1.31
N ILE A 423 -10.36 -2.60 2.11
CA ILE A 423 -9.76 -1.31 1.73
C ILE A 423 -8.95 -1.44 0.43
N GLY A 424 -8.20 -2.53 0.24
CA GLY A 424 -7.44 -2.74 -0.99
C GLY A 424 -8.33 -2.94 -2.21
N GLU A 425 -9.46 -3.60 -2.04
CA GLU A 425 -10.47 -3.77 -3.09
C GLU A 425 -11.17 -2.46 -3.44
N LEU A 426 -11.52 -1.65 -2.43
CA LEU A 426 -12.09 -0.32 -2.63
C LEU A 426 -11.12 0.63 -3.35
N LEU A 427 -9.83 0.58 -3.02
CA LEU A 427 -8.80 1.36 -3.72
C LEU A 427 -8.69 0.93 -5.19
N TYR A 428 -8.73 -0.37 -5.45
CA TYR A 428 -8.73 -0.90 -6.81
C TYR A 428 -9.94 -0.40 -7.60
N GLU A 429 -11.14 -0.54 -7.06
CA GLU A 429 -12.38 -0.12 -7.68
C GLU A 429 -12.42 1.40 -7.92
N LEU A 430 -11.92 2.20 -6.97
CA LEU A 430 -11.80 3.65 -7.11
C LEU A 430 -10.97 4.03 -8.34
N LEU A 431 -9.80 3.42 -8.49
CA LEU A 431 -8.89 3.73 -9.60
C LEU A 431 -9.40 3.17 -10.95
N VAL A 432 -10.11 2.03 -10.94
CA VAL A 432 -10.79 1.52 -12.16
C VAL A 432 -11.89 2.49 -12.60
N ARG A 433 -12.73 2.97 -11.68
CA ARG A 433 -13.79 3.93 -11.99
C ARG A 433 -13.22 5.25 -12.52
N ALA A 434 -12.18 5.77 -11.88
CA ALA A 434 -11.52 7.00 -12.34
C ALA A 434 -10.98 6.87 -13.77
N ALA A 435 -10.40 5.73 -14.14
CA ALA A 435 -9.95 5.47 -15.51
C ALA A 435 -11.12 5.38 -16.49
N LEU A 436 -12.21 4.72 -16.11
CA LEU A 436 -13.42 4.65 -16.93
C LEU A 436 -14.07 6.03 -17.17
N ASP A 437 -14.14 6.86 -16.12
CA ASP A 437 -14.69 8.21 -16.24
C ASP A 437 -13.83 9.08 -17.16
N GLN A 438 -12.50 9.04 -17.01
CA GLN A 438 -11.57 9.74 -17.92
C GLN A 438 -11.71 9.27 -19.37
N ARG A 439 -11.89 7.96 -19.59
CA ARG A 439 -12.09 7.38 -20.93
C ARG A 439 -13.39 7.85 -21.57
N LEU A 440 -14.47 7.99 -20.80
CA LEU A 440 -15.77 8.47 -21.27
C LEU A 440 -15.81 9.97 -21.55
N GLU A 441 -14.91 10.74 -20.93
CA GLU A 441 -14.76 12.19 -21.12
C GLU A 441 -13.80 12.54 -22.27
N SER A 442 -12.96 11.60 -22.66
CA SER A 442 -12.05 11.77 -23.80
C SER A 442 -12.84 11.65 -25.12
N PRO A 443 -12.76 12.66 -26.01
CA PRO A 443 -13.54 12.70 -27.25
C PRO A 443 -13.16 11.61 -28.25
#